data_cf0859971eb0f58f808a6ba174933aef
#
_entry.id   cf0859971eb0f58f808a6ba174933aef
#
_cell.length_a   1.000
_cell.length_b   1.000
_cell.length_c   1.000
_cell.angle_alpha   90.00
_cell.angle_beta   90.00
_cell.angle_gamma   90.00
#
_symmetry.space_group_name_H-M   'P 1'
#
loop_
_entity.id
_entity.type
_entity.pdbx_description
1 polymer ?
#
loop_
_entity_poly.entity_id
_entity_poly.type
_entity_poly.pdbx_seq_one_letter_code
_entity_poly.pdbx_strand_id
1 'polypeptide(L)'
;MTSPESPVADSVRLALPGEAAAIAELQRRSWSTQLPETAQALLRDIDAQQMTDTWQAAITRPPQARFRVLVALQQRRVVAAATTVPSPDPDAEPGRDGLVDEFVVDPAAQRRGHGSRLLNACVDTLRADGFIRATWWVRSADDPVRRFLTQAGWAPDGGWREIGTDDETVRLKQIRMHTDISESA
;
A
#
# COMPACT_ATOMS: atom_id res chain seq x y z
N MET A 1 27.22 -23.85 -23.47
CA MET A 1 26.98 -24.11 -22.02
C MET A 1 26.51 -22.80 -21.41
N THR A 2 25.20 -22.62 -21.30
CA THR A 2 24.60 -21.49 -20.59
C THR A 2 24.67 -21.78 -19.10
N SER A 3 25.43 -20.97 -18.36
CA SER A 3 25.42 -21.02 -16.90
C SER A 3 24.00 -20.81 -16.39
N PRO A 4 23.51 -21.59 -15.44
CA PRO A 4 22.21 -21.33 -14.85
C PRO A 4 22.25 -19.97 -14.19
N GLU A 5 21.39 -19.05 -14.62
CA GLU A 5 21.20 -17.77 -13.95
C GLU A 5 20.80 -18.06 -12.49
N SER A 6 21.59 -17.58 -11.54
CA SER A 6 21.26 -17.71 -10.12
C SER A 6 19.88 -17.10 -9.87
N PRO A 7 19.01 -17.78 -9.11
CA PRO A 7 17.68 -17.24 -8.82
C PRO A 7 17.82 -15.87 -8.16
N VAL A 8 17.21 -14.86 -8.77
CA VAL A 8 17.17 -13.50 -8.19
C VAL A 8 16.34 -13.58 -6.90
N ALA A 9 16.95 -13.18 -5.79
CA ALA A 9 16.28 -13.18 -4.50
C ALA A 9 15.07 -12.22 -4.50
N ASP A 10 14.01 -12.61 -3.82
CA ASP A 10 12.87 -11.75 -3.56
C ASP A 10 13.33 -10.50 -2.80
N SER A 11 12.90 -9.32 -3.22
CA SER A 11 13.36 -8.04 -2.68
C SER A 11 12.24 -7.02 -2.58
N VAL A 12 12.43 -6.01 -1.74
CA VAL A 12 11.59 -4.81 -1.68
C VAL A 12 12.47 -3.60 -1.88
N ARG A 13 12.02 -2.66 -2.70
CA ARG A 13 12.73 -1.41 -2.99
C ARG A 13 11.77 -0.33 -3.48
N LEU A 14 12.29 0.87 -3.66
CA LEU A 14 11.55 1.93 -4.35
C LEU A 14 11.24 1.50 -5.79
N ALA A 15 10.04 1.87 -6.25
CA ALA A 15 9.59 1.59 -7.60
C ALA A 15 10.41 2.36 -8.64
N LEU A 16 10.61 1.74 -9.79
CA LEU A 16 11.23 2.37 -10.95
C LEU A 16 10.14 2.89 -11.92
N PRO A 17 10.43 3.93 -12.71
CA PRO A 17 9.45 4.48 -13.66
C PRO A 17 8.83 3.44 -14.59
N GLY A 18 9.61 2.48 -15.10
CA GLY A 18 9.13 1.42 -15.97
C GLY A 18 8.18 0.40 -15.32
N GLU A 19 7.93 0.50 -14.02
CA GLU A 19 7.06 -0.43 -13.27
C GLU A 19 5.63 0.09 -13.09
N ALA A 20 5.34 1.32 -13.50
CA ALA A 20 4.03 1.95 -13.33
C ALA A 20 2.87 1.11 -13.90
N ALA A 21 3.03 0.57 -15.11
CA ALA A 21 2.01 -0.29 -15.72
C ALA A 21 1.81 -1.60 -14.94
N ALA A 22 2.88 -2.21 -14.45
CA ALA A 22 2.80 -3.42 -13.64
C ALA A 22 2.10 -3.17 -12.29
N ILE A 23 2.34 -2.02 -11.67
CA ILE A 23 1.69 -1.62 -10.42
C ILE A 23 0.18 -1.35 -10.67
N ALA A 24 -0.16 -0.61 -11.72
CA ALA A 24 -1.55 -0.35 -12.09
C ALA A 24 -2.35 -1.64 -12.33
N GLU A 25 -1.78 -2.57 -13.06
CA GLU A 25 -2.39 -3.87 -13.32
C GLU A 25 -2.52 -4.72 -12.06
N LEU A 26 -1.51 -4.71 -11.19
CA LEU A 26 -1.54 -5.35 -9.89
C LEU A 26 -2.67 -4.79 -9.02
N GLN A 27 -2.80 -3.47 -8.95
CA GLN A 27 -3.84 -2.77 -8.19
C GLN A 27 -5.24 -3.16 -8.70
N ARG A 28 -5.47 -3.15 -10.02
CA ARG A 28 -6.73 -3.57 -10.62
C ARG A 28 -7.10 -5.01 -10.24
N ARG A 29 -6.16 -5.94 -10.36
CA ARG A 29 -6.39 -7.34 -9.97
C ARG A 29 -6.70 -7.48 -8.49
N SER A 30 -5.96 -6.78 -7.64
CA SER A 30 -6.18 -6.80 -6.19
C SER A 30 -7.57 -6.26 -5.83
N TRP A 31 -7.94 -5.10 -6.37
CA TRP A 31 -9.22 -4.48 -6.11
C TRP A 31 -10.39 -5.32 -6.62
N SER A 32 -10.26 -5.94 -7.80
CA SER A 32 -11.33 -6.80 -8.36
C SER A 32 -11.63 -8.03 -7.51
N THR A 33 -10.69 -8.47 -6.67
CA THR A 33 -10.87 -9.64 -5.79
C THR A 33 -11.17 -9.27 -4.33
N GLN A 34 -10.79 -8.07 -3.90
CA GLN A 34 -10.85 -7.68 -2.48
C GLN A 34 -11.97 -6.70 -2.15
N LEU A 35 -12.42 -5.91 -3.14
CA LEU A 35 -13.49 -4.94 -2.91
C LEU A 35 -14.86 -5.61 -2.96
N PRO A 36 -15.85 -5.08 -2.22
CA PRO A 36 -17.24 -5.49 -2.34
C PRO A 36 -17.75 -5.37 -3.78
N GLU A 37 -18.72 -6.19 -4.16
CA GLU A 37 -19.26 -6.23 -5.52
C GLU A 37 -19.76 -4.87 -6.01
N THR A 38 -20.37 -4.09 -5.12
CA THR A 38 -20.81 -2.71 -5.41
C THR A 38 -19.66 -1.79 -5.79
N ALA A 39 -18.51 -1.91 -5.11
CA ALA A 39 -17.32 -1.13 -5.43
C ALA A 39 -16.60 -1.65 -6.69
N GLN A 40 -16.70 -2.95 -6.98
CA GLN A 40 -16.14 -3.52 -8.20
C GLN A 40 -16.81 -2.97 -9.47
N ALA A 41 -18.08 -2.57 -9.39
CA ALA A 41 -18.77 -1.94 -10.51
C ALA A 41 -18.07 -0.64 -10.95
N LEU A 42 -17.55 0.15 -10.00
CA LEU A 42 -16.81 1.37 -10.29
C LEU A 42 -15.48 1.13 -11.00
N LEU A 43 -14.86 -0.03 -10.78
CA LEU A 43 -13.58 -0.36 -11.41
C LEU A 43 -13.67 -0.55 -12.92
N ARG A 44 -14.87 -0.85 -13.44
CA ARG A 44 -15.09 -1.05 -14.88
C ARG A 44 -14.95 0.26 -15.67
N ASP A 45 -15.22 1.38 -15.01
CA ASP A 45 -15.20 2.71 -15.62
C ASP A 45 -13.83 3.39 -15.46
N ILE A 46 -12.91 2.79 -14.69
CA ILE A 46 -11.56 3.33 -14.52
C ILE A 46 -10.70 2.95 -15.71
N ASP A 47 -10.21 3.94 -16.41
CA ASP A 47 -9.28 3.78 -17.53
C ASP A 47 -7.93 3.21 -17.03
N ALA A 48 -7.53 2.08 -17.61
CA ALA A 48 -6.27 1.42 -17.29
C ALA A 48 -5.04 2.28 -17.62
N GLN A 49 -5.12 3.10 -18.69
CA GLN A 49 -4.05 4.02 -19.05
C GLN A 49 -3.94 5.15 -18.03
N GLN A 50 -5.06 5.69 -17.60
CA GLN A 50 -5.09 6.73 -16.56
C GLN A 50 -4.50 6.24 -15.24
N MET A 51 -4.78 4.98 -14.85
CA MET A 51 -4.12 4.38 -13.67
C MET A 51 -2.60 4.30 -13.84
N THR A 52 -2.16 3.84 -15.02
CA THR A 52 -0.73 3.76 -15.33
C THR A 52 -0.07 5.14 -15.27
N ASP A 53 -0.69 6.16 -15.86
CA ASP A 53 -0.18 7.53 -15.87
C ASP A 53 -0.11 8.11 -14.45
N THR A 54 -1.09 7.78 -13.60
CA THR A 54 -1.10 8.18 -12.19
C THR A 54 0.09 7.57 -11.44
N TRP A 55 0.35 6.28 -11.59
CA TRP A 55 1.52 5.63 -10.98
C TRP A 55 2.83 6.15 -11.55
N GLN A 56 2.89 6.38 -12.87
CA GLN A 56 4.07 6.97 -13.52
C GLN A 56 4.38 8.36 -12.93
N ALA A 57 3.36 9.19 -12.74
CA ALA A 57 3.51 10.51 -12.13
C ALA A 57 3.94 10.41 -10.66
N ALA A 58 3.34 9.51 -9.89
CA ALA A 58 3.69 9.29 -8.49
C ALA A 58 5.15 8.87 -8.29
N ILE A 59 5.70 8.09 -9.22
CA ILE A 59 7.09 7.63 -9.17
C ILE A 59 8.06 8.71 -9.66
N THR A 60 7.75 9.40 -10.77
CA THR A 60 8.68 10.33 -11.42
C THR A 60 8.61 11.76 -10.91
N ARG A 61 7.44 12.17 -10.44
CA ARG A 61 7.12 13.51 -9.94
C ARG A 61 6.21 13.40 -8.72
N PRO A 62 6.72 12.88 -7.58
CA PRO A 62 5.91 12.68 -6.40
C PRO A 62 5.22 13.98 -5.98
N PRO A 63 3.94 13.93 -5.57
CA PRO A 63 3.12 15.11 -5.31
C PRO A 63 3.61 15.95 -4.12
N GLN A 64 4.40 15.34 -3.25
CA GLN A 64 4.98 16.01 -2.08
C GLN A 64 6.29 15.34 -1.64
N ALA A 65 7.06 16.05 -0.82
CA ALA A 65 8.23 15.48 -0.17
C ALA A 65 7.81 14.30 0.74
N ARG A 66 8.67 13.28 0.82
CA ARG A 66 8.43 12.05 1.60
C ARG A 66 7.26 11.19 1.07
N PHE A 67 6.82 11.40 -0.17
CA PHE A 67 5.97 10.46 -0.89
C PHE A 67 6.85 9.39 -1.53
N ARG A 68 6.65 8.13 -1.18
CA ARG A 68 7.43 7.02 -1.70
C ARG A 68 6.53 5.94 -2.28
N VAL A 69 6.94 5.36 -3.39
CA VAL A 69 6.32 4.17 -3.96
C VAL A 69 7.29 3.01 -3.80
N LEU A 70 6.85 1.95 -3.15
CA LEU A 70 7.63 0.73 -2.92
C LEU A 70 7.03 -0.44 -3.70
N VAL A 71 7.89 -1.34 -4.15
CA VAL A 71 7.48 -2.60 -4.80
C VAL A 71 8.17 -3.79 -4.16
N ALA A 72 7.43 -4.88 -4.02
CA ALA A 72 8.00 -6.18 -3.72
C ALA A 72 8.11 -6.99 -5.01
N LEU A 73 9.26 -7.62 -5.20
CA LEU A 73 9.60 -8.40 -6.39
C LEU A 73 9.72 -9.87 -6.04
N GLN A 74 9.19 -10.70 -6.91
CA GLN A 74 9.47 -12.13 -6.99
C GLN A 74 10.08 -12.41 -8.37
N GLN A 75 11.33 -12.85 -8.40
CA GLN A 75 12.04 -13.13 -9.66
C GLN A 75 11.90 -12.01 -10.70
N ARG A 76 12.13 -10.76 -10.31
CA ARG A 76 12.00 -9.54 -11.15
C ARG A 76 10.55 -9.11 -11.50
N ARG A 77 9.55 -9.87 -11.12
CA ARG A 77 8.14 -9.50 -11.31
C ARG A 77 7.64 -8.71 -10.10
N VAL A 78 6.95 -7.60 -10.33
CA VAL A 78 6.22 -6.87 -9.27
C VAL A 78 5.05 -7.71 -8.79
N VAL A 79 5.04 -8.06 -7.51
CA VAL A 79 4.00 -8.89 -6.88
C VAL A 79 3.30 -8.20 -5.71
N ALA A 80 3.83 -7.07 -5.26
CA ALA A 80 3.16 -6.20 -4.32
C ALA A 80 3.65 -4.76 -4.48
N ALA A 81 2.83 -3.79 -4.12
CA ALA A 81 3.17 -2.38 -4.14
C ALA A 81 2.52 -1.66 -2.96
N ALA A 82 3.17 -0.60 -2.49
CA ALA A 82 2.66 0.27 -1.44
C ALA A 82 3.12 1.72 -1.64
N THR A 83 2.39 2.66 -1.06
CA THR A 83 2.84 4.05 -0.93
C THR A 83 2.97 4.43 0.54
N THR A 84 3.98 5.25 0.84
CA THR A 84 4.13 5.90 2.14
C THR A 84 4.16 7.41 1.96
N VAL A 85 3.44 8.12 2.82
CA VAL A 85 3.26 9.57 2.73
C VAL A 85 3.20 10.19 4.14
N PRO A 86 3.43 11.50 4.30
CA PRO A 86 3.00 12.20 5.50
C PRO A 86 1.50 12.01 5.71
N SER A 87 1.06 11.75 6.94
CA SER A 87 -0.38 11.58 7.20
C SER A 87 -1.15 12.87 6.92
N PRO A 88 -2.19 12.83 6.07
CA PRO A 88 -3.05 13.98 5.79
C PRO A 88 -4.20 14.11 6.81
N ASP A 89 -4.29 13.23 7.79
CA ASP A 89 -5.39 13.22 8.74
C ASP A 89 -5.45 14.52 9.55
N PRO A 90 -6.64 15.07 9.83
CA PRO A 90 -6.78 16.34 10.54
C PRO A 90 -6.21 16.33 11.97
N ASP A 91 -6.11 15.15 12.59
CA ASP A 91 -5.57 14.93 13.92
C ASP A 91 -4.11 14.42 13.90
N ALA A 92 -3.48 14.37 12.74
CA ALA A 92 -2.08 13.97 12.62
C ALA A 92 -1.15 15.07 13.15
N GLU A 93 -0.06 14.65 13.80
CA GLU A 93 1.04 15.54 14.14
C GLU A 93 1.95 15.74 12.91
N PRO A 94 2.00 16.95 12.32
CA PRO A 94 2.82 17.20 11.14
C PRO A 94 4.29 16.83 11.38
N GLY A 95 4.84 16.05 10.45
CA GLY A 95 6.23 15.60 10.50
C GLY A 95 6.51 14.45 11.47
N ARG A 96 5.53 14.00 12.24
CA ARG A 96 5.63 12.85 13.16
C ARG A 96 4.83 11.64 12.70
N ASP A 97 3.66 11.87 12.08
CA ASP A 97 2.75 10.83 11.63
C ASP A 97 2.91 10.57 10.13
N GLY A 98 3.25 9.34 9.80
CA GLY A 98 3.27 8.84 8.44
C GLY A 98 2.10 7.90 8.16
N LEU A 99 1.73 7.77 6.91
CA LEU A 99 0.62 6.94 6.44
C LEU A 99 1.13 5.91 5.42
N VAL A 100 0.72 4.66 5.58
CA VAL A 100 0.69 3.67 4.50
C VAL A 100 -0.64 3.87 3.78
N ASP A 101 -0.62 4.48 2.59
CA ASP A 101 -1.83 4.93 1.90
C ASP A 101 -2.38 3.86 0.96
N GLU A 102 -1.57 3.35 0.04
CA GLU A 102 -1.92 2.21 -0.80
C GLU A 102 -1.09 1.00 -0.40
N PHE A 103 -1.71 -0.17 -0.40
CA PHE A 103 -1.01 -1.42 -0.12
C PHE A 103 -1.72 -2.58 -0.80
N VAL A 104 -1.11 -3.13 -1.83
CA VAL A 104 -1.67 -4.23 -2.61
C VAL A 104 -0.69 -5.37 -2.76
N VAL A 105 -1.19 -6.59 -2.67
CA VAL A 105 -0.44 -7.82 -2.93
C VAL A 105 -1.19 -8.62 -3.98
N ASP A 106 -0.47 -9.08 -4.99
CA ASP A 106 -1.03 -9.96 -6.04
C ASP A 106 -1.76 -11.13 -5.38
N PRO A 107 -3.06 -11.34 -5.65
CA PRO A 107 -3.80 -12.47 -5.09
C PRO A 107 -3.11 -13.82 -5.30
N ALA A 108 -2.42 -14.00 -6.44
CA ALA A 108 -1.68 -15.21 -6.77
C ALA A 108 -0.34 -15.35 -6.00
N ALA A 109 0.15 -14.26 -5.38
CA ALA A 109 1.40 -14.24 -4.63
C ALA A 109 1.21 -14.06 -3.12
N GLN A 110 -0.03 -14.06 -2.63
CA GLN A 110 -0.32 -13.97 -1.21
C GLN A 110 0.21 -15.18 -0.42
N ARG A 111 0.37 -15.01 0.90
CA ARG A 111 0.85 -16.01 1.85
C ARG A 111 2.27 -16.56 1.56
N ARG A 112 3.08 -15.79 0.83
CA ARG A 112 4.49 -16.11 0.53
C ARG A 112 5.47 -15.12 1.19
N GLY A 113 4.98 -14.33 2.16
CA GLY A 113 5.81 -13.37 2.90
C GLY A 113 6.01 -12.03 2.20
N HIS A 114 5.49 -11.81 0.97
CA HIS A 114 5.66 -10.53 0.25
C HIS A 114 5.01 -9.37 0.99
N GLY A 115 3.79 -9.55 1.53
CA GLY A 115 3.12 -8.52 2.31
C GLY A 115 3.89 -8.13 3.58
N SER A 116 4.40 -9.10 4.32
CA SER A 116 5.19 -8.81 5.54
C SER A 116 6.48 -8.07 5.23
N ARG A 117 7.21 -8.48 4.18
CA ARG A 117 8.42 -7.77 3.75
C ARG A 117 8.11 -6.36 3.28
N LEU A 118 7.03 -6.17 2.52
CA LEU A 118 6.61 -4.85 2.06
C LEU A 118 6.19 -3.95 3.23
N LEU A 119 5.43 -4.47 4.20
CA LEU A 119 5.03 -3.72 5.38
C LEU A 119 6.25 -3.27 6.21
N ASN A 120 7.21 -4.16 6.43
CA ASN A 120 8.46 -3.81 7.12
C ASN A 120 9.22 -2.71 6.36
N ALA A 121 9.31 -2.82 5.04
CA ALA A 121 9.95 -1.79 4.22
C ALA A 121 9.20 -0.44 4.25
N CYS A 122 7.86 -0.45 4.32
CA CYS A 122 7.07 0.77 4.54
C CYS A 122 7.41 1.42 5.88
N VAL A 123 7.46 0.63 6.94
CA VAL A 123 7.83 1.10 8.29
C VAL A 123 9.24 1.68 8.30
N ASP A 124 10.21 0.97 7.73
CA ASP A 124 11.60 1.42 7.65
C ASP A 124 11.73 2.71 6.83
N THR A 125 10.96 2.82 5.74
CA THR A 125 10.93 4.02 4.89
C THR A 125 10.35 5.22 5.64
N LEU A 126 9.22 5.03 6.33
CA LEU A 126 8.61 6.08 7.17
C LEU A 126 9.58 6.53 8.27
N ARG A 127 10.25 5.58 8.93
CA ARG A 127 11.26 5.88 9.95
C ARG A 127 12.45 6.67 9.36
N ALA A 128 12.96 6.26 8.20
CA ALA A 128 14.03 6.97 7.50
C ALA A 128 13.62 8.37 7.05
N ASP A 129 12.33 8.59 6.74
CA ASP A 129 11.77 9.91 6.44
C ASP A 129 11.49 10.76 7.72
N GLY A 130 11.79 10.23 8.92
CA GLY A 130 11.72 10.95 10.20
C GLY A 130 10.37 10.85 10.90
N PHE A 131 9.47 10.00 10.45
CA PHE A 131 8.21 9.74 11.18
C PHE A 131 8.46 8.81 12.36
N ILE A 132 7.68 8.99 13.41
CA ILE A 132 7.74 8.17 14.65
C ILE A 132 6.47 7.36 14.88
N ARG A 133 5.42 7.62 14.13
CA ARG A 133 4.17 6.88 14.15
C ARG A 133 3.77 6.55 12.72
N ALA A 134 3.40 5.30 12.48
CA ALA A 134 2.82 4.86 11.23
C ALA A 134 1.33 4.60 11.41
N THR A 135 0.53 5.03 10.43
CA THR A 135 -0.92 4.81 10.37
C THR A 135 -1.31 4.13 9.07
N TRP A 136 -2.45 3.45 9.08
CA TRP A 136 -3.03 2.84 7.88
C TRP A 136 -4.54 2.72 8.04
N TRP A 137 -5.29 3.23 7.06
CA TRP A 137 -6.73 3.10 7.00
C TRP A 137 -7.14 1.78 6.33
N VAL A 138 -7.77 0.91 7.09
CA VAL A 138 -8.22 -0.41 6.61
C VAL A 138 -9.75 -0.50 6.66
N ARG A 139 -10.33 -1.25 5.72
CA ARG A 139 -11.78 -1.49 5.77
C ARG A 139 -12.14 -2.22 7.07
N SER A 140 -13.18 -1.77 7.75
CA SER A 140 -13.60 -2.35 9.03
C SER A 140 -14.02 -3.82 8.91
N ALA A 141 -14.49 -4.24 7.73
CA ALA A 141 -14.89 -5.61 7.41
C ALA A 141 -13.72 -6.49 6.86
N ASP A 142 -12.51 -5.95 6.74
CA ASP A 142 -11.36 -6.70 6.22
C ASP A 142 -10.60 -7.42 7.35
N ASP A 143 -11.21 -8.47 7.87
CA ASP A 143 -10.60 -9.25 8.96
C ASP A 143 -9.23 -9.84 8.63
N PRO A 144 -8.95 -10.31 7.39
CA PRO A 144 -7.61 -10.78 7.02
C PRO A 144 -6.54 -9.71 7.18
N VAL A 145 -6.78 -8.49 6.67
CA VAL A 145 -5.82 -7.38 6.76
C VAL A 145 -5.69 -6.90 8.21
N ARG A 146 -6.79 -6.78 8.94
CA ARG A 146 -6.76 -6.41 10.37
C ARG A 146 -5.93 -7.39 11.19
N ARG A 147 -6.12 -8.68 10.96
CA ARG A 147 -5.36 -9.75 11.64
C ARG A 147 -3.88 -9.72 11.28
N PHE A 148 -3.58 -9.50 10.00
CA PHE A 148 -2.20 -9.33 9.52
C PHE A 148 -1.50 -8.18 10.23
N LEU A 149 -2.14 -7.02 10.34
CA LEU A 149 -1.60 -5.86 11.04
C LEU A 149 -1.44 -6.09 12.54
N THR A 150 -2.43 -6.70 13.19
CA THR A 150 -2.34 -7.03 14.63
C THR A 150 -1.16 -7.96 14.91
N GLN A 151 -0.92 -8.95 14.04
CA GLN A 151 0.24 -9.85 14.17
C GLN A 151 1.57 -9.11 13.95
N ALA A 152 1.57 -8.02 13.21
CA ALA A 152 2.72 -7.14 13.00
C ALA A 152 2.89 -6.06 14.09
N GLY A 153 2.10 -6.10 15.16
CA GLY A 153 2.19 -5.16 16.29
C GLY A 153 1.40 -3.86 16.09
N TRP A 154 0.50 -3.81 15.10
CA TRP A 154 -0.39 -2.65 14.92
C TRP A 154 -1.68 -2.83 15.71
N ALA A 155 -2.27 -1.73 16.16
CA ALA A 155 -3.52 -1.70 16.91
C ALA A 155 -4.46 -0.60 16.38
N PRO A 156 -5.80 -0.73 16.53
CA PRO A 156 -6.70 0.37 16.24
C PRO A 156 -6.51 1.49 17.27
N ASP A 157 -6.57 2.74 16.82
CA ASP A 157 -6.46 3.92 17.69
C ASP A 157 -7.81 4.59 18.00
N GLY A 158 -8.92 3.99 17.53
CA GLY A 158 -10.27 4.52 17.67
C GLY A 158 -10.71 5.43 16.53
N GLY A 159 -9.80 5.83 15.62
CA GLY A 159 -10.14 6.58 14.41
C GLY A 159 -11.00 5.74 13.46
N TRP A 160 -12.04 6.36 12.92
CA TRP A 160 -12.86 5.77 11.86
C TRP A 160 -13.30 6.82 10.86
N ARG A 161 -13.58 6.38 9.64
CA ARG A 161 -14.15 7.23 8.59
C ARG A 161 -15.01 6.41 7.64
N GLU A 162 -15.86 7.07 6.88
CA GLU A 162 -16.56 6.47 5.74
C GLU A 162 -16.04 7.11 4.46
N ILE A 163 -15.77 6.28 3.48
CA ILE A 163 -15.45 6.70 2.11
C ILE A 163 -16.49 6.08 1.19
N GLY A 164 -16.81 6.78 0.11
CA GLY A 164 -17.82 6.29 -0.83
C GLY A 164 -18.00 7.24 -2.01
N THR A 165 -19.04 6.96 -2.80
CA THR A 165 -19.44 7.78 -3.94
C THR A 165 -20.38 8.90 -3.49
N ASP A 166 -20.42 10.00 -4.27
CA ASP A 166 -21.28 11.15 -3.99
C ASP A 166 -22.78 10.79 -4.01
N ASP A 167 -23.15 9.79 -4.80
CA ASP A 167 -24.52 9.25 -4.88
C ASP A 167 -24.87 8.24 -3.78
N GLU A 168 -23.93 8.03 -2.85
CA GLU A 168 -24.07 7.10 -1.71
C GLU A 168 -24.29 5.62 -2.10
N THR A 169 -24.10 5.23 -3.35
CA THR A 169 -24.26 3.85 -3.81
C THR A 169 -23.18 2.92 -3.27
N VAL A 170 -21.99 3.47 -2.99
CA VAL A 170 -20.89 2.75 -2.35
C VAL A 170 -20.50 3.49 -1.08
N ARG A 171 -20.53 2.79 0.05
CA ARG A 171 -20.04 3.27 1.34
C ARG A 171 -19.13 2.21 1.96
N LEU A 172 -17.90 2.59 2.28
CA LEU A 172 -16.91 1.73 2.90
C LEU A 172 -16.46 2.36 4.22
N LYS A 173 -16.78 1.70 5.32
CA LYS A 173 -16.27 2.09 6.63
C LYS A 173 -14.83 1.64 6.78
N GLN A 174 -13.97 2.56 7.20
CA GLN A 174 -12.58 2.28 7.53
C GLN A 174 -12.31 2.57 9.00
N ILE A 175 -11.38 1.82 9.57
CA ILE A 175 -10.79 2.07 10.87
C ILE A 175 -9.31 2.38 10.69
N ARG A 176 -8.75 3.23 11.55
CA ARG A 176 -7.34 3.55 11.54
C ARG A 176 -6.58 2.59 12.43
N MET A 177 -5.60 1.91 11.85
CA MET A 177 -4.60 1.12 12.56
C MET A 177 -3.34 1.95 12.69
N HIS A 178 -2.60 1.79 13.79
CA HIS A 178 -1.35 2.51 14.02
C HIS A 178 -0.31 1.63 14.72
N THR A 179 0.93 2.06 14.63
CA THR A 179 2.04 1.54 15.44
C THR A 179 3.08 2.64 15.70
N ASP A 180 3.73 2.57 16.84
CA ASP A 180 4.91 3.39 17.14
C ASP A 180 6.10 2.83 16.35
N ILE A 181 6.80 3.71 15.64
CA ILE A 181 7.98 3.39 14.85
C ILE A 181 9.20 4.22 15.28
N SER A 182 9.13 4.90 16.43
CA SER A 182 10.28 5.59 16.99
C SER A 182 11.45 4.62 17.21
N GLU A 183 12.67 5.12 17.05
CA GLU A 183 13.86 4.33 17.44
C GLU A 183 13.81 4.10 18.94
N SER A 184 13.96 2.84 19.33
CA SER A 184 14.14 2.52 20.75
C SER A 184 15.44 3.16 21.24
N ALA A 185 15.33 4.01 22.26
CA ALA A 185 16.47 4.63 22.89
C ALA A 185 17.40 3.62 23.55
#